data_aba59727849db9618677544e1d0bb396
#
_entry.id   aba59727849db9618677544e1d0bb396
#
_cell.length_a   1.000
_cell.length_b   1.000
_cell.length_c   1.000
_cell.angle_alpha   90.00
_cell.angle_beta   90.00
_cell.angle_gamma   90.00
#
_symmetry.space_group_name_H-M   'P 1'
#
loop_
_entity.id
_entity.type
_entity.pdbx_description
1 polymer ?
#
loop_
_entity_poly.entity_id
_entity_poly.type
_entity_poly.pdbx_seq_one_letter_code
_entity_poly.pdbx_strand_id
1 'polypeptide(L)' 'MAQDDDLPIKRKVTHEIGQELSHLSIEELGERIGALKEEIARLEVALAGKQASRSSADRFFRR' A
#
# COMPACT_ATOMS: atom_id res chain seq x y z
N MET A 1 -9.86 -24.79 -8.02
CA MET A 1 -9.38 -24.75 -8.06
C MET A 1 -8.60 -24.40 -7.90
N ALA A 2 -8.66 -24.15 -7.76
CA ALA A 2 -7.97 -23.83 -7.42
C ALA A 2 -7.02 -23.71 -7.84
N GLN A 3 -6.95 -23.50 -8.27
CA GLN A 3 -6.02 -23.49 -8.69
C GLN A 3 -5.10 -22.62 -8.48
N ASP A 4 -5.42 -21.57 -8.25
CA ASP A 4 -4.48 -20.76 -7.91
C ASP A 4 -3.72 -21.13 -6.83
N ASP A 5 -4.22 -21.68 -5.91
CA ASP A 5 -3.45 -22.10 -4.80
C ASP A 5 -2.48 -23.10 -5.25
N ASP A 6 -2.66 -23.70 -6.35
CA ASP A 6 -1.69 -24.58 -6.81
C ASP A 6 -0.50 -23.90 -7.29
N LEU A 7 -0.52 -22.61 -7.48
CA LEU A 7 0.62 -21.93 -7.99
C LEU A 7 1.34 -21.29 -6.88
N PRO A 8 2.31 -21.92 -6.35
CA PRO A 8 3.03 -21.37 -5.20
C PRO A 8 3.65 -20.05 -5.52
N ILE A 9 3.99 -19.84 -6.74
CA ILE A 9 4.59 -18.60 -7.04
C ILE A 9 3.62 -17.49 -6.96
N LYS A 10 2.35 -17.80 -6.91
CA LYS A 10 1.43 -16.77 -6.77
C LYS A 10 1.13 -16.43 -5.38
N ARG A 11 1.88 -16.92 -4.46
CA ARG A 11 1.64 -16.63 -3.09
C ARG A 11 1.71 -15.15 -2.87
N LYS A 12 0.75 -14.61 -2.21
CA LYS A 12 0.73 -13.21 -1.92
C LYS A 12 1.71 -12.89 -0.83
N VAL A 13 2.54 -11.92 -1.07
CA VAL A 13 3.52 -11.51 -0.08
C VAL A 13 3.00 -10.29 0.62
N THR A 14 2.88 -10.35 1.93
CA THR A 14 2.42 -9.20 2.67
C THR A 14 3.58 -8.64 3.46
N HIS A 15 3.63 -7.32 3.51
CA HIS A 15 4.68 -6.64 4.24
C HIS A 15 4.04 -5.91 5.39
N GLU A 16 4.41 -6.30 6.57
CA GLU A 16 3.82 -5.73 7.76
C GLU A 16 4.70 -4.63 8.29
N ILE A 17 4.13 -3.49 8.54
CA ILE A 17 4.89 -2.36 9.06
C ILE A 17 5.46 -2.74 10.42
N GLY A 18 6.74 -2.53 10.58
CA GLY A 18 7.38 -2.83 11.85
C GLY A 18 7.82 -4.26 12.04
N GLN A 19 7.61 -5.11 11.03
CA GLN A 19 7.96 -6.50 11.22
C GLN A 19 9.48 -6.69 11.23
N GLU A 20 9.91 -7.81 11.74
CA GLU A 20 11.32 -8.15 11.80
C GLU A 20 11.90 -8.28 10.40
N LEU A 21 13.03 -7.67 10.16
CA LEU A 21 13.63 -7.68 8.83
C LEU A 21 14.92 -8.47 8.75
N SER A 22 15.40 -8.97 9.85
CA SER A 22 16.73 -9.54 9.88
C SER A 22 16.92 -10.76 8.96
N HIS A 23 15.86 -11.43 8.60
CA HIS A 23 16.01 -12.58 7.72
C HIS A 23 15.69 -12.29 6.25
N LEU A 24 15.55 -11.04 5.91
CA LEU A 24 15.28 -10.70 4.51
C LEU A 24 16.59 -10.46 3.77
N SER A 25 16.62 -10.85 2.53
CA SER A 25 17.81 -10.65 1.70
C SER A 25 17.83 -9.22 1.18
N ILE A 26 18.93 -8.86 0.57
CA ILE A 26 19.06 -7.54 -0.03
C ILE A 26 18.00 -7.34 -1.10
N GLU A 27 17.79 -8.37 -1.92
CA GLU A 27 16.80 -8.30 -2.97
C GLU A 27 15.41 -8.15 -2.39
N GLU A 28 15.13 -8.90 -1.34
CA GLU A 28 13.81 -8.82 -0.72
C GLU A 28 13.56 -7.46 -0.10
N LEU A 29 14.59 -6.90 0.51
CA LEU A 29 14.45 -5.58 1.09
C LEU A 29 14.22 -4.54 0.00
N GLY A 30 14.91 -4.67 -1.11
CA GLY A 30 14.72 -3.76 -2.23
C GLY A 30 13.32 -3.84 -2.80
N GLU A 31 12.80 -5.05 -2.94
CA GLU A 31 11.46 -5.24 -3.45
C GLU A 31 10.43 -4.65 -2.49
N ARG A 32 10.68 -4.83 -1.21
CA ARG A 32 9.78 -4.30 -0.22
C ARG A 32 9.76 -2.78 -0.25
N ILE A 33 10.93 -2.17 -0.40
CA ILE A 33 10.99 -0.72 -0.50
C ILE A 33 10.18 -0.25 -1.70
N GLY A 34 10.33 -0.91 -2.84
CA GLY A 34 9.58 -0.54 -4.01
C GLY A 34 8.09 -0.64 -3.80
N ALA A 35 7.65 -1.74 -3.19
CA ALA A 35 6.24 -1.94 -2.94
C ALA A 35 5.70 -0.88 -1.98
N LEU A 36 6.48 -0.53 -0.97
CA LEU A 36 6.05 0.47 -0.01
C LEU A 36 5.98 1.85 -0.63
N LYS A 37 6.90 2.14 -1.55
CA LYS A 37 6.84 3.42 -2.24
C LYS A 37 5.59 3.54 -3.09
N GLU A 38 5.22 2.46 -3.73
CA GLU A 38 3.99 2.46 -4.52
C GLU A 38 2.78 2.63 -3.61
N GLU A 39 2.84 2.00 -2.46
CA GLU A 39 1.74 2.11 -1.52
C GLU A 39 1.63 3.53 -0.98
N ILE A 40 2.76 4.15 -0.71
CA ILE A 40 2.76 5.54 -0.25
C ILE A 40 2.11 6.44 -1.30
N ALA A 41 2.47 6.24 -2.56
CA ALA A 41 1.90 7.05 -3.62
C ALA A 41 0.39 6.86 -3.69
N ARG A 42 -0.06 5.62 -3.54
CA ARG A 42 -1.47 5.31 -3.59
C ARG A 42 -2.20 5.98 -2.43
N LEU A 43 -1.59 5.94 -1.26
CA LEU A 43 -2.19 6.56 -0.08
C LEU A 43 -2.23 8.07 -0.20
N GLU A 44 -1.20 8.63 -0.80
CA GLU A 44 -1.15 10.07 -0.98
C GLU A 44 -2.25 10.54 -1.91
N VAL A 45 -2.52 9.79 -2.95
CA VAL A 45 -3.60 10.13 -3.85
C VAL A 45 -4.94 10.05 -3.12
N ALA A 46 -5.12 9.00 -2.34
CA ALA A 46 -6.36 8.84 -1.60
C ALA A 46 -6.53 9.96 -0.58
N LEU A 47 -5.44 10.30 0.08
CA LEU A 47 -5.46 11.36 1.06
C LEU A 47 -5.84 12.69 0.42
N ALA A 48 -5.20 13.00 -0.68
CA ALA A 48 -5.48 14.25 -1.38
C ALA A 48 -6.93 14.30 -1.84
N GLY A 49 -7.44 13.17 -2.31
CA GLY A 49 -8.82 13.11 -2.73
C GLY A 49 -9.79 13.39 -1.60
N LYS A 50 -9.50 12.81 -0.45
CA LYS A 50 -10.38 13.01 0.69
C LYS A 50 -10.29 14.44 1.22
N GLN A 51 -9.09 14.99 1.18
CA GLN A 51 -8.92 16.35 1.64
C GLN A 51 -9.64 17.33 0.72
N ALA A 52 -9.59 17.08 -0.57
CA ALA A 52 -10.29 17.94 -1.52
C ALA A 52 -11.79 17.84 -1.31
N SER A 53 -12.29 16.64 -1.10
CA SER A 53 -13.70 16.44 -0.85
C SER A 53 -14.14 17.15 0.41
N ARG A 54 -13.34 17.02 1.45
CA ARG A 54 -13.67 17.63 2.71
C ARG A 54 -13.67 19.13 2.60
N SER A 55 -12.69 19.66 1.92
CA SER A 55 -12.60 21.10 1.72
C SER A 55 -13.78 21.61 0.94
N SER A 56 -14.20 20.89 -0.08
CA SER A 56 -15.35 21.26 -0.85
C SER A 56 -16.60 21.26 -0.02
N ALA A 57 -16.77 20.25 0.79
CA ALA A 57 -17.94 20.13 1.64
C ALA A 57 -17.96 21.27 2.64
N ASP A 58 -16.82 21.57 3.23
CA ASP A 58 -16.71 22.65 4.18
C ASP A 58 -17.11 23.96 3.55
N ARG A 59 -16.59 24.21 2.38
CA ARG A 59 -16.87 25.44 1.69
C ARG A 59 -18.34 25.54 1.35
N PHE A 60 -18.92 24.41 0.98
CA PHE A 60 -20.31 24.38 0.61
C PHE A 60 -21.22 24.67 1.80
N PHE A 61 -20.90 24.11 2.94
CA PHE A 61 -21.70 24.32 4.12
C PHE A 61 -21.37 25.57 4.90
N ARG A 62 -20.26 26.18 4.64
CA ARG A 62 -19.89 27.34 5.37
C ARG A 62 -20.60 28.48 4.74
N ARG A 63 -21.18 29.19 5.31
CA ARG A 63 -21.83 30.18 4.67
C ARG A 63 -21.85 31.33 5.37
#